data_9124056710003df8b51816ddec308d13
#
_entry.id   9124056710003df8b51816ddec308d13
#
_cell.length_a   1.000
_cell.length_b   1.000
_cell.length_c   1.000
_cell.angle_alpha   90.00
_cell.angle_beta   90.00
_cell.angle_gamma   90.00
#
_symmetry.space_group_name_H-M   'P 1'
#
loop_
_entity.id
_entity.type
_entity.pdbx_description
1 polymer ?
#
loop_
_entity_poly.entity_id
_entity_poly.type
_entity_poly.pdbx_seq_one_letter_code
_entity_poly.pdbx_strand_id
1 'polypeptide(L)'
;MEMLSALIRRAVVGGFISGCSLRGRGRMEMDVSHLLFSDDTIIFCEARKEYLTSLSWILAWFEAASGLRINLAKSELIPIREVEEIEEMTMELGCKVRTLPSVYLGLPLGAHHKAISMWDGVEERMRRRLALWKRQYISKGRRIILIKSTLANIPIYQLSLFRMPKIVARRLEKLQRDFLWGGGRMERKIHLIN
;
A
#
# COMPACT_ATOMS: atom_id res chain seq x y z
N MET A 1 5.72 -19.27 -3.80
CA MET A 1 6.37 -18.06 -3.22
C MET A 1 7.57 -18.41 -2.34
N GLU A 2 7.55 -19.47 -1.53
CA GLU A 2 8.70 -19.88 -0.70
C GLU A 2 9.98 -20.15 -1.54
N MET A 3 9.82 -20.74 -2.72
CA MET A 3 10.93 -20.98 -3.63
C MET A 3 11.61 -19.67 -4.10
N LEU A 4 10.83 -18.64 -4.46
CA LEU A 4 11.38 -17.33 -4.83
C LEU A 4 12.16 -16.72 -3.65
N SER A 5 11.60 -16.81 -2.45
CA SER A 5 12.29 -16.34 -1.22
C SER A 5 13.62 -17.07 -1.01
N ALA A 6 13.65 -18.39 -1.23
CA ALA A 6 14.88 -19.18 -1.10
C ALA A 6 15.94 -18.80 -2.15
N LEU A 7 15.52 -18.56 -3.39
CA LEU A 7 16.42 -18.12 -4.48
C LEU A 7 17.01 -16.74 -4.17
N ILE A 8 16.18 -15.76 -3.77
CA ILE A 8 16.64 -14.41 -3.42
C ILE A 8 17.62 -14.45 -2.24
N ARG A 9 17.30 -15.21 -1.17
CA ARG A 9 18.20 -15.37 -0.02
C ARG A 9 19.56 -15.96 -0.42
N ARG A 10 19.57 -17.00 -1.26
CA ARG A 10 20.82 -17.58 -1.77
C ARG A 10 21.62 -16.57 -2.59
N ALA A 11 20.94 -15.77 -3.40
CA ALA A 11 21.60 -14.74 -4.18
C ALA A 11 22.22 -13.65 -3.32
N VAL A 12 21.57 -13.27 -2.22
CA VAL A 12 22.13 -12.32 -1.23
C VAL A 12 23.35 -12.92 -0.55
N VAL A 13 23.28 -14.17 -0.08
CA VAL A 13 24.41 -14.85 0.56
C VAL A 13 25.57 -15.03 -0.41
N GLY A 14 25.29 -15.27 -1.69
CA GLY A 14 26.30 -15.36 -2.74
C GLY A 14 26.86 -14.03 -3.24
N GLY A 15 26.36 -12.90 -2.74
CA GLY A 15 26.78 -11.57 -3.17
C GLY A 15 26.28 -11.14 -4.56
N PHE A 16 25.33 -11.89 -5.15
CA PHE A 16 24.75 -11.58 -6.47
C PHE A 16 23.69 -10.48 -6.40
N ILE A 17 23.14 -10.22 -5.22
CA ILE A 17 22.18 -9.12 -4.93
C ILE A 17 22.54 -8.58 -3.56
N SER A 18 22.50 -7.26 -3.41
CA SER A 18 22.62 -6.57 -2.12
C SER A 18 21.24 -6.17 -1.63
N GLY A 19 20.88 -6.54 -0.41
CA GLY A 19 19.66 -6.10 0.24
C GLY A 19 19.75 -4.64 0.74
N CYS A 20 18.66 -4.16 1.34
CA CYS A 20 18.60 -2.86 2.00
C CYS A 20 18.79 -3.04 3.51
N SER A 21 19.76 -2.32 4.10
CA SER A 21 19.93 -2.30 5.55
C SER A 21 19.08 -1.20 6.18
N LEU A 22 18.18 -1.61 7.06
CA LEU A 22 17.29 -0.73 7.80
C LEU A 22 17.85 -0.51 9.22
N ARG A 23 18.09 0.75 9.56
CA ARG A 23 18.45 1.14 10.93
C ARG A 23 17.19 1.49 11.73
N GLY A 24 16.85 0.63 12.70
CA GLY A 24 15.79 0.91 13.67
C GLY A 24 16.20 2.01 14.68
N ARG A 25 15.25 2.49 15.48
CA ARG A 25 15.49 3.44 16.59
C ARG A 25 16.34 2.88 17.74
N GLY A 26 16.88 1.70 17.63
CA GLY A 26 17.87 1.09 18.51
C GLY A 26 19.01 0.55 17.66
N ARG A 27 20.08 0.06 18.27
CA ARG A 27 21.28 -0.49 17.58
C ARG A 27 21.01 -1.76 16.73
N MET A 28 19.75 -2.12 16.47
CA MET A 28 19.42 -3.26 15.61
C MET A 28 19.43 -2.79 14.15
N GLU A 29 20.36 -3.30 13.41
CA GLU A 29 20.43 -3.24 11.96
C GLU A 29 19.76 -4.49 11.41
N MET A 30 18.85 -4.31 10.47
CA MET A 30 18.11 -5.41 9.85
C MET A 30 18.25 -5.32 8.34
N ASP A 31 18.80 -6.37 7.76
CA ASP A 31 18.93 -6.47 6.31
C ASP A 31 17.67 -7.08 5.71
N VAL A 32 17.06 -6.36 4.79
CA VAL A 32 15.85 -6.77 4.10
C VAL A 32 16.15 -6.85 2.60
N SER A 33 16.01 -8.03 2.02
CA SER A 33 16.19 -8.25 0.59
C SER A 33 14.87 -8.29 -0.17
N HIS A 34 13.79 -8.73 0.47
CA HIS A 34 12.48 -8.82 -0.16
C HIS A 34 11.35 -8.88 0.86
N LEU A 35 10.16 -8.50 0.40
CA LEU A 35 8.89 -8.67 1.10
C LEU A 35 7.94 -9.45 0.19
N LEU A 36 7.32 -10.49 0.71
CA LEU A 36 6.36 -11.33 0.01
C LEU A 36 5.00 -11.26 0.68
N PHE A 37 3.96 -11.01 -0.11
CA PHE A 37 2.58 -11.07 0.37
C PHE A 37 1.70 -11.64 -0.74
N SER A 38 1.25 -12.88 -0.57
CA SER A 38 0.52 -13.62 -1.61
C SER A 38 1.29 -13.58 -2.94
N ASP A 39 0.74 -12.94 -3.96
CA ASP A 39 1.32 -12.84 -5.29
C ASP A 39 2.18 -11.59 -5.48
N ASP A 40 2.09 -10.63 -4.55
CA ASP A 40 2.84 -9.38 -4.62
C ASP A 40 4.21 -9.51 -3.95
N THR A 41 5.24 -9.05 -4.62
CA THR A 41 6.63 -9.12 -4.14
C THR A 41 7.30 -7.76 -4.28
N ILE A 42 7.98 -7.30 -3.22
CA ILE A 42 8.94 -6.20 -3.30
C ILE A 42 10.32 -6.79 -3.11
N ILE A 43 11.25 -6.49 -4.02
CA ILE A 43 12.65 -6.87 -3.93
C ILE A 43 13.47 -5.59 -3.75
N PHE A 44 14.38 -5.60 -2.80
CA PHE A 44 15.29 -4.50 -2.53
C PHE A 44 16.66 -4.86 -3.04
N CYS A 45 17.24 -4.01 -3.87
CA CYS A 45 18.64 -4.16 -4.30
C CYS A 45 19.27 -2.79 -4.55
N GLU A 46 20.60 -2.74 -4.53
CA GLU A 46 21.32 -1.56 -4.99
C GLU A 46 21.16 -1.40 -6.50
N ALA A 47 21.15 -0.14 -6.96
CA ALA A 47 21.04 0.21 -8.35
C ALA A 47 22.36 -0.02 -9.08
N ARG A 48 22.69 -1.29 -9.32
CA ARG A 48 23.85 -1.75 -10.10
C ARG A 48 23.37 -2.69 -11.20
N LYS A 49 23.91 -2.53 -12.40
CA LYS A 49 23.53 -3.33 -13.56
C LYS A 49 23.73 -4.84 -13.30
N GLU A 50 24.83 -5.21 -12.67
CA GLU A 50 25.17 -6.61 -12.35
C GLU A 50 24.12 -7.26 -11.44
N TYR A 51 23.57 -6.48 -10.48
CA TYR A 51 22.54 -6.97 -9.56
C TYR A 51 21.20 -7.15 -10.27
N LEU A 52 20.88 -6.27 -11.21
CA LEU A 52 19.64 -6.37 -11.98
C LEU A 52 19.70 -7.52 -12.98
N THR A 53 20.84 -7.74 -13.61
CA THR A 53 21.08 -8.90 -14.45
C THR A 53 20.95 -10.19 -13.63
N SER A 54 21.54 -10.24 -12.45
CA SER A 54 21.40 -11.38 -11.53
C SER A 54 19.94 -11.61 -11.12
N LEU A 55 19.22 -10.53 -10.84
CA LEU A 55 17.78 -10.58 -10.52
C LEU A 55 16.96 -11.13 -11.69
N SER A 56 17.21 -10.65 -12.92
CA SER A 56 16.58 -11.15 -14.14
C SER A 56 16.76 -12.67 -14.28
N TRP A 57 17.97 -13.19 -14.08
CA TRP A 57 18.22 -14.64 -14.07
C TRP A 57 17.47 -15.38 -12.97
N ILE A 58 17.42 -14.84 -11.75
CA ILE A 58 16.70 -15.46 -10.63
C ILE A 58 15.21 -15.57 -10.95
N LEU A 59 14.64 -14.52 -11.53
CA LEU A 59 13.24 -14.49 -11.92
C LEU A 59 12.95 -15.50 -13.04
N ALA A 60 13.82 -15.61 -14.04
CA ALA A 60 13.72 -16.61 -15.10
C ALA A 60 13.82 -18.05 -14.55
N TRP A 61 14.74 -18.30 -13.62
CA TRP A 61 14.86 -19.59 -12.94
C TRP A 61 13.63 -19.93 -12.11
N PHE A 62 13.07 -18.93 -11.43
CA PHE A 62 11.83 -19.13 -10.69
C PHE A 62 10.68 -19.51 -11.62
N GLU A 63 10.51 -18.86 -12.76
CA GLU A 63 9.50 -19.22 -13.75
C GLU A 63 9.69 -20.64 -14.27
N ALA A 64 10.91 -20.98 -14.66
CA ALA A 64 11.24 -22.30 -15.20
C ALA A 64 10.99 -23.44 -14.20
N ALA A 65 11.32 -23.21 -12.93
CA ALA A 65 11.23 -24.25 -11.90
C ALA A 65 9.83 -24.34 -11.26
N SER A 66 9.07 -23.23 -11.19
CA SER A 66 7.73 -23.21 -10.57
C SER A 66 6.59 -23.38 -11.57
N GLY A 67 6.82 -23.12 -12.85
CA GLY A 67 5.77 -23.02 -13.88
C GLY A 67 4.90 -21.76 -13.75
N LEU A 68 5.18 -20.88 -12.76
CA LEU A 68 4.49 -19.60 -12.61
C LEU A 68 5.13 -18.55 -13.53
N ARG A 69 4.35 -17.59 -13.98
CA ARG A 69 4.85 -16.49 -14.80
C ARG A 69 4.80 -15.17 -14.03
N ILE A 70 5.87 -14.39 -14.16
CA ILE A 70 5.95 -13.04 -13.59
C ILE A 70 5.28 -12.06 -14.55
N ASN A 71 4.39 -11.23 -14.02
CA ASN A 71 3.70 -10.25 -14.84
C ASN A 71 4.54 -8.97 -14.95
N LEU A 72 5.47 -8.94 -15.90
CA LEU A 72 6.36 -7.80 -16.14
C LEU A 72 5.59 -6.51 -16.51
N ALA A 73 4.41 -6.63 -17.13
CA ALA A 73 3.58 -5.47 -17.45
C ALA A 73 3.03 -4.75 -16.19
N LYS A 74 2.94 -5.46 -15.06
CA LYS A 74 2.56 -4.92 -13.75
C LYS A 74 3.75 -4.70 -12.83
N SER A 75 4.92 -5.21 -13.21
CA SER A 75 6.15 -5.03 -12.42
C SER A 75 6.71 -3.63 -12.66
N GLU A 76 7.20 -3.02 -11.59
CA GLU A 76 7.67 -1.65 -11.58
C GLU A 76 9.03 -1.56 -10.88
N LEU A 77 9.96 -0.82 -11.48
CA LEU A 77 11.22 -0.45 -10.86
C LEU A 77 11.04 0.93 -10.22
N ILE A 78 11.30 1.02 -8.93
CA ILE A 78 11.09 2.24 -8.14
C ILE A 78 12.44 2.72 -7.59
N PRO A 79 13.06 3.74 -8.19
CA PRO A 79 14.28 4.33 -7.65
C PRO A 79 13.98 5.11 -6.37
N ILE A 80 14.79 4.89 -5.32
CA ILE A 80 14.66 5.61 -4.05
C ILE A 80 15.46 6.92 -4.06
N ARG A 81 16.48 6.98 -4.92
CA ARG A 81 17.35 8.16 -5.13
C ARG A 81 17.51 8.38 -6.63
N GLU A 82 18.18 9.47 -7.01
CA GLU A 82 18.61 9.65 -8.38
C GLU A 82 19.56 8.51 -8.77
N VAL A 83 19.20 7.82 -9.83
CA VAL A 83 19.93 6.67 -10.38
C VAL A 83 20.27 7.03 -11.81
N GLU A 84 21.55 7.04 -12.13
CA GLU A 84 22.02 7.15 -13.50
C GLU A 84 21.63 5.90 -14.27
N GLU A 85 21.36 6.02 -15.57
CA GLU A 85 21.09 4.89 -16.48
C GLU A 85 19.83 4.04 -16.12
N ILE A 86 18.84 4.63 -15.45
CA ILE A 86 17.63 3.91 -15.06
C ILE A 86 16.86 3.29 -16.23
N GLU A 87 16.94 3.92 -17.40
CA GLU A 87 16.31 3.43 -18.63
C GLU A 87 16.94 2.12 -19.10
N GLU A 88 18.27 2.00 -19.04
CA GLU A 88 18.95 0.75 -19.36
C GLU A 88 18.59 -0.37 -18.39
N MET A 89 18.49 -0.02 -17.09
CA MET A 89 18.09 -0.96 -16.05
C MET A 89 16.67 -1.50 -16.24
N THR A 90 15.75 -0.67 -16.73
CA THR A 90 14.38 -1.12 -17.04
C THR A 90 14.31 -2.00 -18.28
N MET A 91 15.15 -1.74 -19.28
CA MET A 91 15.25 -2.64 -20.44
C MET A 91 15.74 -4.02 -20.03
N GLU A 92 16.70 -4.11 -19.13
CA GLU A 92 17.24 -5.39 -18.61
C GLU A 92 16.18 -6.24 -17.91
N LEU A 93 15.31 -5.60 -17.09
CA LEU A 93 14.24 -6.29 -16.36
C LEU A 93 12.92 -6.41 -17.15
N GLY A 94 12.75 -5.67 -18.22
CA GLY A 94 11.50 -5.64 -18.99
C GLY A 94 10.31 -5.04 -18.25
N CYS A 95 10.56 -4.15 -17.29
CA CYS A 95 9.53 -3.52 -16.45
C CYS A 95 9.48 -1.99 -16.64
N LYS A 96 8.53 -1.30 -15.99
CA LYS A 96 8.37 0.15 -16.09
C LYS A 96 9.02 0.87 -14.92
N VAL A 97 9.53 2.08 -15.17
CA VAL A 97 9.94 2.99 -14.08
C VAL A 97 8.71 3.62 -13.45
N ARG A 98 8.68 3.65 -12.13
CA ARG A 98 7.72 4.43 -11.36
C ARG A 98 8.41 5.22 -10.26
N THR A 99 7.90 6.41 -10.00
CA THR A 99 8.40 7.28 -8.91
C THR A 99 7.54 7.13 -7.67
N LEU A 100 8.12 7.39 -6.50
CA LEU A 100 7.37 7.51 -5.25
C LEU A 100 6.62 8.85 -5.21
N PRO A 101 5.42 8.92 -4.60
CA PRO A 101 4.73 7.83 -3.88
C PRO A 101 3.98 6.87 -4.80
N SER A 102 4.06 5.57 -4.51
CA SER A 102 3.31 4.50 -5.16
C SER A 102 2.33 3.84 -4.19
N VAL A 103 1.54 2.89 -4.64
CA VAL A 103 0.61 2.15 -3.79
C VAL A 103 1.00 0.67 -3.77
N TYR A 104 1.26 0.14 -2.58
CA TYR A 104 1.53 -1.27 -2.35
C TYR A 104 0.54 -1.84 -1.33
N LEU A 105 -0.16 -2.91 -1.68
CA LEU A 105 -1.22 -3.53 -0.85
C LEU A 105 -2.29 -2.52 -0.38
N GLY A 106 -2.58 -1.52 -1.21
CA GLY A 106 -3.53 -0.45 -0.86
C GLY A 106 -2.99 0.60 0.11
N LEU A 107 -1.70 0.56 0.42
CA LEU A 107 -1.01 1.52 1.28
C LEU A 107 -0.08 2.41 0.45
N PRO A 108 0.01 3.70 0.77
CA PRO A 108 0.92 4.62 0.09
C PRO A 108 2.37 4.35 0.50
N LEU A 109 3.15 3.80 -0.44
CA LEU A 109 4.58 3.58 -0.30
C LEU A 109 5.33 4.88 -0.57
N GLY A 110 6.29 5.24 0.29
CA GLY A 110 7.11 6.45 0.14
C GLY A 110 6.40 7.77 0.47
N ALA A 111 5.13 7.74 0.88
CA ALA A 111 4.45 8.95 1.35
C ALA A 111 4.91 9.35 2.76
N HIS A 112 4.94 10.67 3.01
CA HIS A 112 5.30 11.17 4.34
C HIS A 112 4.25 10.74 5.38
N HIS A 113 4.68 10.11 6.47
CA HIS A 113 3.80 9.49 7.50
C HIS A 113 2.77 10.44 8.15
N LYS A 114 2.94 11.75 8.02
CA LYS A 114 1.99 12.79 8.50
C LYS A 114 1.16 13.40 7.37
N ALA A 115 1.33 12.96 6.12
CA ALA A 115 0.60 13.53 5.00
C ALA A 115 -0.90 13.24 5.13
N ILE A 116 -1.71 14.29 5.02
CA ILE A 116 -3.18 14.18 5.06
C ILE A 116 -3.69 13.42 3.85
N SER A 117 -3.06 13.62 2.69
CA SER A 117 -3.41 12.96 1.42
C SER A 117 -3.34 11.43 1.47
N MET A 118 -2.55 10.86 2.38
CA MET A 118 -2.54 9.40 2.59
C MET A 118 -3.92 8.85 2.96
N TRP A 119 -4.77 9.67 3.57
CA TRP A 119 -6.09 9.28 4.07
C TRP A 119 -7.23 9.53 3.06
N ASP A 120 -6.95 10.19 1.93
CA ASP A 120 -7.96 10.51 0.92
C ASP A 120 -8.63 9.25 0.36
N GLY A 121 -7.85 8.17 0.16
CA GLY A 121 -8.39 6.89 -0.27
C GLY A 121 -9.32 6.23 0.76
N VAL A 122 -9.10 6.46 2.06
CA VAL A 122 -9.98 6.00 3.15
C VAL A 122 -11.27 6.81 3.12
N GLU A 123 -11.15 8.13 3.05
CA GLU A 123 -12.29 9.05 2.98
C GLU A 123 -13.17 8.75 1.78
N GLU A 124 -12.58 8.50 0.61
CA GLU A 124 -13.31 8.17 -0.60
C GLU A 124 -14.03 6.82 -0.50
N ARG A 125 -13.38 5.78 0.05
CA ARG A 125 -14.04 4.50 0.31
C ARG A 125 -15.24 4.64 1.23
N MET A 126 -15.13 5.44 2.30
CA MET A 126 -16.25 5.75 3.17
C MET A 126 -17.37 6.50 2.43
N ARG A 127 -17.04 7.52 1.63
CA ARG A 127 -18.02 8.27 0.82
C ARG A 127 -18.76 7.35 -0.16
N ARG A 128 -18.07 6.47 -0.85
CA ARG A 128 -18.68 5.49 -1.78
C ARG A 128 -19.65 4.55 -1.05
N ARG A 129 -19.28 4.01 0.09
CA ARG A 129 -20.17 3.18 0.91
C ARG A 129 -21.40 3.95 1.38
N LEU A 130 -21.21 5.16 1.86
CA LEU A 130 -22.29 6.03 2.31
C LEU A 130 -23.24 6.39 1.18
N ALA A 131 -22.73 6.67 -0.03
CA ALA A 131 -23.55 6.99 -1.20
C ALA A 131 -24.48 5.83 -1.57
N LEU A 132 -24.01 4.58 -1.49
CA LEU A 132 -24.83 3.38 -1.71
C LEU A 132 -25.95 3.26 -0.66
N TRP A 133 -25.65 3.52 0.61
CA TRP A 133 -26.63 3.39 1.69
C TRP A 133 -27.62 4.55 1.78
N LYS A 134 -27.24 5.76 1.35
CA LYS A 134 -28.14 6.92 1.28
C LYS A 134 -29.30 6.70 0.31
N ARG A 135 -29.15 5.85 -0.69
CA ARG A 135 -30.22 5.49 -1.64
C ARG A 135 -31.26 4.55 -1.04
N GLN A 136 -30.99 3.96 0.13
CA GLN A 136 -31.89 3.02 0.79
C GLN A 136 -32.58 3.70 1.99
N TYR A 137 -33.85 3.38 2.19
CA TYR A 137 -34.57 3.80 3.40
C TYR A 137 -34.11 2.96 4.60
N ILE A 138 -33.08 3.45 5.29
CA ILE A 138 -32.47 2.76 6.43
C ILE A 138 -32.85 3.46 7.73
N SER A 139 -33.39 2.71 8.69
CA SER A 139 -33.72 3.22 10.01
C SER A 139 -32.47 3.69 10.77
N LYS A 140 -32.64 4.58 11.74
CA LYS A 140 -31.54 5.13 12.57
C LYS A 140 -30.74 4.02 13.26
N GLY A 141 -31.42 2.97 13.77
CA GLY A 141 -30.74 1.83 14.40
C GLY A 141 -29.84 1.08 13.42
N ARG A 142 -30.32 0.79 12.21
CA ARG A 142 -29.50 0.15 11.16
C ARG A 142 -28.31 1.03 10.74
N ARG A 143 -28.46 2.37 10.71
CA ARG A 143 -27.33 3.29 10.41
C ARG A 143 -26.25 3.18 11.46
N ILE A 144 -26.60 3.09 12.76
CA ILE A 144 -25.64 2.90 13.84
C ILE A 144 -24.88 1.58 13.64
N ILE A 145 -25.58 0.51 13.33
CA ILE A 145 -24.95 -0.82 13.07
C ILE A 145 -23.98 -0.70 11.90
N LEU A 146 -24.34 -0.08 10.78
CA LEU A 146 -23.48 0.08 9.63
C LEU A 146 -22.25 0.95 9.91
N ILE A 147 -22.40 2.00 10.73
CA ILE A 147 -21.25 2.80 11.17
C ILE A 147 -20.29 1.93 11.97
N LYS A 148 -20.78 1.19 12.96
CA LYS A 148 -19.93 0.38 13.85
C LYS A 148 -19.30 -0.82 13.13
N SER A 149 -20.08 -1.54 12.32
CA SER A 149 -19.61 -2.79 11.69
C SER A 149 -18.82 -2.59 10.41
N THR A 150 -19.04 -1.51 9.69
CA THR A 150 -18.42 -1.31 8.36
C THR A 150 -17.56 -0.06 8.30
N LEU A 151 -18.10 1.13 8.63
CA LEU A 151 -17.34 2.37 8.47
C LEU A 151 -16.17 2.47 9.44
N ALA A 152 -16.33 2.00 10.67
CA ALA A 152 -15.25 1.97 11.66
C ALA A 152 -14.09 1.06 11.23
N ASN A 153 -14.37 0.02 10.43
CA ASN A 153 -13.36 -0.94 9.99
C ASN A 153 -12.57 -0.46 8.75
N ILE A 154 -13.11 0.47 7.95
CA ILE A 154 -12.43 0.96 6.74
C ILE A 154 -11.02 1.52 7.02
N PRO A 155 -10.78 2.33 8.05
CA PRO A 155 -9.46 2.90 8.34
C PRO A 155 -8.53 1.96 9.11
N ILE A 156 -9.01 0.82 9.66
CA ILE A 156 -8.22 -0.01 10.60
C ILE A 156 -6.91 -0.47 9.99
N TYR A 157 -6.93 -0.93 8.74
CA TYR A 157 -5.73 -1.40 8.06
C TYR A 157 -4.66 -0.31 7.96
N GLN A 158 -5.07 0.91 7.66
CA GLN A 158 -4.14 2.05 7.59
C GLN A 158 -3.72 2.55 8.97
N LEU A 159 -4.63 2.47 9.96
CA LEU A 159 -4.34 2.79 11.37
C LEU A 159 -3.33 1.83 12.01
N SER A 160 -3.23 0.58 11.54
CA SER A 160 -2.24 -0.36 12.06
C SER A 160 -0.80 0.07 11.78
N LEU A 161 -0.58 0.89 10.75
CA LEU A 161 0.74 1.34 10.32
C LEU A 161 0.96 2.84 10.54
N PHE A 162 -0.10 3.65 10.45
CA PHE A 162 0.01 5.11 10.46
C PHE A 162 -0.89 5.73 11.52
N ARG A 163 -0.38 6.78 12.14
CA ARG A 163 -1.19 7.58 13.07
C ARG A 163 -2.08 8.55 12.29
N MET A 164 -3.38 8.50 12.54
CA MET A 164 -4.35 9.39 11.90
C MET A 164 -4.19 10.85 12.40
N PRO A 165 -4.05 11.83 11.50
CA PRO A 165 -4.06 13.24 11.85
C PRO A 165 -5.44 13.65 12.38
N LYS A 166 -5.48 14.54 13.38
CA LYS A 166 -6.75 15.04 13.97
C LYS A 166 -7.71 15.65 12.93
N ILE A 167 -7.17 16.28 11.89
CA ILE A 167 -7.96 16.87 10.79
C ILE A 167 -8.72 15.78 10.04
N VAL A 168 -8.06 14.67 9.73
CA VAL A 168 -8.68 13.53 9.05
C VAL A 168 -9.74 12.89 9.93
N ALA A 169 -9.43 12.65 11.21
CA ALA A 169 -10.40 12.10 12.16
C ALA A 169 -11.69 12.92 12.18
N ARG A 170 -11.59 14.26 12.28
CA ARG A 170 -12.75 15.15 12.24
C ARG A 170 -13.55 15.07 10.93
N ARG A 171 -12.87 14.88 9.77
CA ARG A 171 -13.55 14.69 8.48
C ARG A 171 -14.33 13.37 8.46
N LEU A 172 -13.74 12.29 8.94
CA LEU A 172 -14.39 10.98 8.99
C LEU A 172 -15.55 10.96 9.98
N GLU A 173 -15.39 11.55 11.15
CA GLU A 173 -16.48 11.75 12.13
C GLU A 173 -17.63 12.57 11.55
N LYS A 174 -17.34 13.63 10.80
CA LYS A 174 -18.36 14.41 10.12
C LYS A 174 -19.16 13.56 9.13
N LEU A 175 -18.48 12.73 8.31
CA LEU A 175 -19.15 11.82 7.37
C LEU A 175 -20.09 10.85 8.10
N GLN A 176 -19.65 10.27 9.22
CA GLN A 176 -20.47 9.36 10.03
C GLN A 176 -21.67 10.07 10.65
N ARG A 177 -21.46 11.27 11.18
CA ARG A 177 -22.52 12.11 11.78
C ARG A 177 -23.56 12.53 10.73
N ASP A 178 -23.12 12.99 9.57
CA ASP A 178 -24.01 13.40 8.48
C ASP A 178 -24.82 12.19 7.95
N PHE A 179 -24.27 10.99 7.96
CA PHE A 179 -25.01 9.78 7.63
C PHE A 179 -26.02 9.39 8.72
N LEU A 180 -25.64 9.48 9.98
CA LEU A 180 -26.50 9.10 11.09
C LEU A 180 -27.74 10.00 11.18
N TRP A 181 -27.55 11.30 11.03
CA TRP A 181 -28.59 12.32 11.24
C TRP A 181 -29.22 12.83 9.94
N GLY A 182 -28.54 12.70 8.81
CA GLY A 182 -29.04 13.07 7.49
C GLY A 182 -30.13 12.09 7.01
N GLY A 183 -31.36 12.39 7.27
CA GLY A 183 -32.49 11.74 6.59
C GLY A 183 -32.56 12.21 5.13
N GLY A 184 -32.78 11.31 4.19
CA GLY A 184 -32.82 11.35 2.72
C GLY A 184 -33.22 12.60 1.91
N ARG A 185 -33.22 13.78 2.47
CA ARG A 185 -33.28 15.10 1.82
C ARG A 185 -32.27 16.02 2.48
N MET A 186 -31.67 16.90 1.69
CA MET A 186 -30.80 18.01 2.13
C MET A 186 -31.58 19.06 2.94
N GLU A 187 -32.20 18.67 4.04
CA GLU A 187 -32.67 19.61 5.02
C GLU A 187 -31.64 19.71 6.14
N ARG A 188 -31.10 20.92 6.32
CA ARG A 188 -30.35 21.34 7.51
C ARG A 188 -31.20 21.06 8.73
N LYS A 189 -31.17 19.88 9.30
CA LYS A 189 -31.75 19.65 10.63
C LYS A 189 -30.72 20.14 11.64
N ILE A 190 -31.16 21.17 12.37
CA ILE A 190 -30.50 21.75 13.55
C ILE A 190 -30.17 20.59 14.50
N HIS A 191 -28.90 20.44 14.82
CA HIS A 191 -28.45 19.47 15.82
C HIS A 191 -28.72 20.10 17.22
N LEU A 192 -29.86 19.75 17.79
CA LEU A 192 -30.07 19.97 19.21
C LEU A 192 -29.24 18.96 19.99
N ILE A 193 -28.09 19.38 20.47
CA ILE A 193 -27.34 18.71 21.53
C ILE A 193 -27.37 19.68 22.69
N ASN A 194 -28.13 19.32 23.74
CA ASN A 194 -27.92 19.82 25.08
C ASN A 194 -26.70 19.12 25.68
#